data_f69682c789e2369bb400861fc9876729
#
_entry.id   f69682c789e2369bb400861fc9876729
#
_cell.length_a   1.000
_cell.length_b   1.000
_cell.length_c   1.000
_cell.angle_alpha   90.00
_cell.angle_beta   90.00
_cell.angle_gamma   90.00
#
_symmetry.space_group_name_H-M   'P 1'
#
loop_
_entity.id
_entity.type
_entity.pdbx_description
1 polymer ?
#
loop_
_entity_poly.entity_id
_entity_poly.type
_entity_poly.pdbx_seq_one_letter_code
_entity_poly.pdbx_strand_id
1 'polypeptide(L)'
;MTDFSAKAFADVLFEDIDLDAADLSGKEFDQCTFRRCKLPQSLWMGARLEECVFETCDLSRMRPTGMALMGVTFRDTRLSGVEWSDLGLLPAVSFFDCDLRYASFEKLRLRSTSFVNCAAREANFVEVDLTRADFTDTDLWGSTFRGCVLQETDFTRASGVFFDPQQNRVKGVRISLETAVTLVQSYGIVVE
;
A
#
# COMPACT_ATOMS: atom_id res chain seq x y z
N MET A 1 23.94 -6.02 -18.34
CA MET A 1 23.68 -5.79 -16.91
C MET A 1 23.20 -4.35 -16.78
N THR A 2 21.91 -4.16 -16.54
CA THR A 2 21.39 -2.82 -16.22
C THR A 2 21.81 -2.55 -14.78
N ASP A 3 22.79 -1.72 -14.57
CA ASP A 3 23.22 -1.32 -13.25
C ASP A 3 22.47 -0.03 -12.83
N PHE A 4 22.37 0.20 -11.54
CA PHE A 4 21.79 1.43 -11.00
C PHE A 4 22.85 2.54 -10.82
N SER A 5 23.90 2.60 -11.66
CA SER A 5 24.97 3.59 -11.52
C SER A 5 24.51 5.00 -11.88
N ALA A 6 23.59 5.14 -12.84
CA ALA A 6 23.04 6.43 -13.22
C ALA A 6 22.13 7.00 -12.11
N LYS A 7 21.94 8.33 -12.16
CA LYS A 7 21.03 9.02 -11.25
C LYS A 7 19.58 9.00 -11.71
N ALA A 8 19.35 9.03 -13.02
CA ALA A 8 18.03 9.07 -13.63
C ALA A 8 17.89 8.02 -14.74
N PHE A 9 16.69 7.47 -14.84
CA PHE A 9 16.31 6.45 -15.79
C PHE A 9 14.93 6.82 -16.38
N ALA A 10 14.79 6.72 -17.70
CA ALA A 10 13.51 6.93 -18.36
C ALA A 10 13.24 5.81 -19.37
N ASP A 11 12.00 5.31 -19.40
CA ASP A 11 11.55 4.22 -20.31
C ASP A 11 12.40 2.95 -20.24
N VAL A 12 12.91 2.62 -19.03
CA VAL A 12 13.80 1.46 -18.84
C VAL A 12 13.03 0.26 -18.30
N LEU A 13 13.25 -0.91 -18.91
CA LEU A 13 12.86 -2.20 -18.33
C LEU A 13 14.03 -2.75 -17.50
N PHE A 14 13.83 -2.84 -16.19
CA PHE A 14 14.67 -3.58 -15.24
C PHE A 14 14.08 -4.96 -15.07
N GLU A 15 14.78 -6.00 -15.50
CA GLU A 15 14.25 -7.36 -15.50
C GLU A 15 15.22 -8.34 -14.87
N ASP A 16 14.69 -9.25 -14.05
CA ASP A 16 15.43 -10.33 -13.39
C ASP A 16 16.64 -9.84 -12.55
N ILE A 17 16.53 -8.65 -11.96
CA ILE A 17 17.57 -8.10 -11.08
C ILE A 17 17.43 -8.74 -9.69
N ASP A 18 18.53 -9.22 -9.14
CA ASP A 18 18.56 -9.82 -7.79
C ASP A 18 19.66 -9.10 -6.98
N LEU A 19 19.26 -8.13 -6.14
CA LEU A 19 20.15 -7.28 -5.35
C LEU A 19 19.54 -7.03 -3.96
N ASP A 20 19.99 -7.77 -2.96
CA ASP A 20 19.60 -7.50 -1.57
C ASP A 20 20.18 -6.17 -1.08
N ALA A 21 19.39 -5.41 -0.32
CA ALA A 21 19.73 -4.13 0.27
C ALA A 21 20.31 -3.09 -0.73
N ALA A 22 19.88 -3.13 -1.99
CA ALA A 22 20.30 -2.16 -3.01
C ALA A 22 20.05 -0.72 -2.57
N ASP A 23 21.00 0.18 -2.79
CA ASP A 23 20.82 1.61 -2.52
C ASP A 23 20.38 2.36 -3.79
N LEU A 24 19.10 2.71 -3.81
CA LEU A 24 18.44 3.48 -4.87
C LEU A 24 18.05 4.88 -4.41
N SER A 25 18.66 5.34 -3.30
CA SER A 25 18.37 6.65 -2.72
C SER A 25 18.65 7.80 -3.68
N GLY A 26 17.74 8.75 -3.74
CA GLY A 26 17.86 9.96 -4.56
C GLY A 26 17.83 9.72 -6.07
N LYS A 27 17.53 8.51 -6.52
CA LYS A 27 17.39 8.19 -7.95
C LYS A 27 16.03 8.62 -8.48
N GLU A 28 15.98 8.84 -9.78
CA GLU A 28 14.80 9.26 -10.51
C GLU A 28 14.47 8.20 -11.56
N PHE A 29 13.22 7.74 -11.55
CA PHE A 29 12.69 6.76 -12.49
C PHE A 29 11.42 7.31 -13.13
N ASP A 30 11.41 7.46 -14.45
CA ASP A 30 10.28 7.91 -15.23
C ASP A 30 9.87 6.82 -16.22
N GLN A 31 8.58 6.43 -16.19
CA GLN A 31 7.99 5.40 -17.06
C GLN A 31 8.78 4.08 -17.07
N CYS A 32 9.41 3.75 -15.93
CA CYS A 32 10.22 2.54 -15.81
C CYS A 32 9.39 1.35 -15.36
N THR A 33 9.73 0.17 -15.88
CA THR A 33 9.14 -1.10 -15.44
C THR A 33 10.19 -1.94 -14.74
N PHE A 34 9.86 -2.41 -13.52
CA PHE A 34 10.62 -3.40 -12.77
C PHE A 34 9.87 -4.72 -12.85
N ARG A 35 10.45 -5.73 -13.48
CA ARG A 35 9.83 -7.03 -13.67
C ARG A 35 10.68 -8.13 -13.10
N ARG A 36 10.08 -8.99 -12.26
CA ARG A 36 10.73 -10.11 -11.59
C ARG A 36 12.02 -9.71 -10.85
N CYS A 37 12.05 -8.49 -10.33
CA CYS A 37 13.19 -8.00 -9.56
C CYS A 37 13.06 -8.40 -8.10
N LYS A 38 14.18 -8.82 -7.51
CA LYS A 38 14.31 -9.06 -6.07
C LYS A 38 15.21 -7.99 -5.48
N LEU A 39 14.61 -7.05 -4.80
CA LEU A 39 15.25 -5.90 -4.17
C LEU A 39 14.79 -5.78 -2.69
N PRO A 40 14.84 -6.89 -1.90
CA PRO A 40 14.41 -6.83 -0.51
C PRO A 40 15.33 -5.89 0.28
N GLN A 41 14.80 -5.27 1.32
CA GLN A 41 15.51 -4.33 2.20
C GLN A 41 16.16 -3.13 1.47
N SER A 42 15.83 -2.89 0.20
CA SER A 42 16.41 -1.79 -0.59
C SER A 42 16.09 -0.42 0.00
N LEU A 43 17.01 0.51 -0.20
CA LEU A 43 16.90 1.90 0.25
C LEU A 43 16.43 2.77 -0.91
N TRP A 44 15.33 3.52 -0.69
CA TRP A 44 14.73 4.41 -1.68
C TRP A 44 14.59 5.83 -1.14
N MET A 45 15.44 6.21 -0.18
CA MET A 45 15.34 7.50 0.49
C MET A 45 15.42 8.66 -0.50
N GLY A 46 14.34 9.46 -0.57
CA GLY A 46 14.27 10.60 -1.49
C GLY A 46 14.23 10.23 -2.98
N ALA A 47 14.00 8.96 -3.32
CA ALA A 47 13.83 8.56 -4.72
C ALA A 47 12.53 9.13 -5.30
N ARG A 48 12.50 9.34 -6.62
CA ARG A 48 11.31 9.80 -7.36
C ARG A 48 10.92 8.77 -8.40
N LEU A 49 9.65 8.35 -8.38
CA LEU A 49 9.09 7.43 -9.34
C LEU A 49 7.86 8.08 -9.97
N GLU A 50 7.87 8.18 -11.28
CA GLU A 50 6.77 8.70 -12.09
C GLU A 50 6.34 7.66 -13.11
N GLU A 51 5.03 7.35 -13.16
CA GLU A 51 4.43 6.37 -14.08
C GLU A 51 5.14 5.00 -14.10
N CYS A 52 5.72 4.60 -12.97
CA CYS A 52 6.49 3.34 -12.86
C CYS A 52 5.60 2.15 -12.51
N VAL A 53 5.99 0.98 -12.99
CA VAL A 53 5.30 -0.29 -12.72
C VAL A 53 6.27 -1.30 -12.11
N PHE A 54 5.85 -1.95 -11.01
CA PHE A 54 6.53 -3.10 -10.42
C PHE A 54 5.66 -4.35 -10.64
N GLU A 55 6.20 -5.34 -11.34
CA GLU A 55 5.50 -6.59 -11.69
C GLU A 55 6.28 -7.80 -11.14
N THR A 56 5.63 -8.62 -10.34
CA THR A 56 6.17 -9.87 -9.79
C THR A 56 7.50 -9.65 -9.06
N CYS A 57 7.59 -8.55 -8.29
CA CYS A 57 8.81 -8.17 -7.60
C CYS A 57 8.80 -8.57 -6.11
N ASP A 58 9.99 -8.67 -5.52
CA ASP A 58 10.18 -8.74 -4.07
C ASP A 58 10.84 -7.44 -3.58
N LEU A 59 10.05 -6.61 -2.91
CA LEU A 59 10.43 -5.36 -2.28
C LEU A 59 10.20 -5.43 -0.77
N SER A 60 10.16 -6.63 -0.19
CA SER A 60 9.91 -6.80 1.24
C SER A 60 10.88 -5.98 2.09
N ARG A 61 10.34 -5.29 3.10
CA ARG A 61 11.09 -4.42 4.02
C ARG A 61 11.92 -3.33 3.33
N MET A 62 11.56 -2.91 2.11
CA MET A 62 12.18 -1.74 1.50
C MET A 62 11.95 -0.49 2.36
N ARG A 63 12.81 0.51 2.24
CA ARG A 63 12.73 1.77 3.00
C ARG A 63 12.41 2.94 2.09
N PRO A 64 11.13 3.35 2.00
CA PRO A 64 10.68 4.40 1.07
C PRO A 64 10.74 5.83 1.64
N THR A 65 11.49 6.08 2.70
CA THR A 65 11.52 7.38 3.41
C THR A 65 11.74 8.57 2.46
N GLY A 66 10.82 9.53 2.45
CA GLY A 66 10.89 10.71 1.57
C GLY A 66 10.71 10.42 0.09
N MET A 67 10.28 9.21 -0.27
CA MET A 67 10.06 8.79 -1.65
C MET A 67 8.85 9.51 -2.24
N ALA A 68 8.97 9.99 -3.48
CA ALA A 68 7.86 10.56 -4.23
C ALA A 68 7.30 9.54 -5.22
N LEU A 69 5.98 9.29 -5.13
CA LEU A 69 5.26 8.33 -5.97
C LEU A 69 4.19 9.08 -6.78
N MET A 70 4.31 9.07 -8.10
CA MET A 70 3.34 9.67 -9.03
C MET A 70 2.94 8.64 -10.08
N GLY A 71 1.70 8.13 -10.01
CA GLY A 71 1.19 7.15 -10.96
C GLY A 71 1.86 5.77 -10.85
N VAL A 72 2.39 5.40 -9.67
CA VAL A 72 3.11 4.13 -9.48
C VAL A 72 2.14 2.99 -9.23
N THR A 73 2.35 1.87 -9.92
CA THR A 73 1.55 0.65 -9.77
C THR A 73 2.41 -0.52 -9.33
N PHE A 74 1.96 -1.21 -8.28
CA PHE A 74 2.53 -2.49 -7.84
C PHE A 74 1.55 -3.62 -8.21
N ARG A 75 2.03 -4.66 -8.90
CA ARG A 75 1.27 -5.86 -9.29
C ARG A 75 2.01 -7.12 -8.89
N ASP A 76 1.32 -8.08 -8.30
CA ASP A 76 1.90 -9.37 -7.88
C ASP A 76 3.25 -9.18 -7.15
N THR A 77 3.31 -8.14 -6.30
CA THR A 77 4.57 -7.70 -5.69
C THR A 77 4.54 -7.88 -4.17
N ARG A 78 5.65 -8.42 -3.62
CA ARG A 78 5.82 -8.55 -2.18
C ARG A 78 6.31 -7.24 -1.59
N LEU A 79 5.53 -6.68 -0.68
CA LEU A 79 5.76 -5.43 0.03
C LEU A 79 5.59 -5.63 1.55
N SER A 80 5.75 -6.88 2.03
CA SER A 80 5.53 -7.20 3.44
C SER A 80 6.52 -6.48 4.34
N GLY A 81 6.00 -5.94 5.46
CA GLY A 81 6.79 -5.22 6.46
C GLY A 81 7.38 -3.89 5.97
N VAL A 82 6.82 -3.29 4.91
CA VAL A 82 7.22 -1.95 4.46
C VAL A 82 6.55 -0.89 5.31
N GLU A 83 7.34 0.08 5.77
CA GLU A 83 6.85 1.24 6.50
C GLU A 83 6.62 2.41 5.53
N TRP A 84 5.36 2.60 5.14
CA TRP A 84 4.91 3.69 4.29
C TRP A 84 4.61 4.92 5.15
N SER A 85 5.63 5.67 5.45
CA SER A 85 5.52 6.96 6.14
C SER A 85 6.39 7.98 5.42
N ASP A 86 6.13 9.26 5.61
CA ASP A 86 6.92 10.33 5.02
C ASP A 86 7.09 10.21 3.49
N LEU A 87 6.05 9.76 2.81
CA LEU A 87 5.96 9.86 1.35
C LEU A 87 5.64 11.30 0.95
N GLY A 88 5.99 11.69 -0.28
CA GLY A 88 5.68 13.01 -0.82
C GLY A 88 4.22 13.41 -0.62
N LEU A 89 3.90 14.69 -0.77
CA LEU A 89 2.64 15.34 -0.32
C LEU A 89 1.34 14.67 -0.82
N LEU A 90 1.34 14.05 -1.98
CA LEU A 90 0.17 13.39 -2.59
C LEU A 90 0.63 12.15 -3.35
N PRO A 91 0.92 11.04 -2.66
CA PRO A 91 1.32 9.83 -3.35
C PRO A 91 0.16 9.31 -4.20
N ALA A 92 0.39 9.13 -5.51
CA ALA A 92 -0.50 8.45 -6.42
C ALA A 92 0.05 7.03 -6.65
N VAL A 93 -0.52 6.06 -5.94
CA VAL A 93 -0.04 4.68 -5.92
C VAL A 93 -1.22 3.72 -5.95
N SER A 94 -1.05 2.55 -6.52
CA SER A 94 -2.04 1.48 -6.52
C SER A 94 -1.38 0.11 -6.32
N PHE A 95 -2.10 -0.78 -5.63
CA PHE A 95 -1.64 -2.12 -5.28
C PHE A 95 -2.66 -3.14 -5.80
N PHE A 96 -2.19 -4.07 -6.62
CA PHE A 96 -2.98 -5.18 -7.17
C PHE A 96 -2.26 -6.50 -6.91
N ASP A 97 -2.94 -7.48 -6.36
CA ASP A 97 -2.39 -8.81 -6.09
C ASP A 97 -1.13 -8.80 -5.19
N CYS A 98 -1.00 -7.79 -4.31
CA CYS A 98 0.21 -7.55 -3.52
C CYS A 98 0.18 -8.22 -2.15
N ASP A 99 1.36 -8.60 -1.66
CA ASP A 99 1.56 -8.98 -0.25
C ASP A 99 1.95 -7.75 0.58
N LEU A 100 0.98 -7.23 1.32
CA LEU A 100 1.11 -6.06 2.21
C LEU A 100 1.08 -6.45 3.70
N ARG A 101 1.30 -7.73 4.02
CA ARG A 101 1.27 -8.19 5.42
C ARG A 101 2.29 -7.44 6.27
N TYR A 102 1.87 -7.02 7.46
CA TYR A 102 2.70 -6.24 8.40
C TYR A 102 3.16 -4.89 7.85
N ALA A 103 2.61 -4.41 6.74
CA ALA A 103 2.90 -3.07 6.24
C ALA A 103 2.29 -2.01 7.16
N SER A 104 2.94 -0.88 7.29
CA SER A 104 2.44 0.26 8.06
C SER A 104 2.28 1.48 7.17
N PHE A 105 1.10 2.08 7.22
CA PHE A 105 0.76 3.33 6.54
C PHE A 105 0.47 4.39 7.60
N GLU A 106 1.24 5.46 7.65
CA GLU A 106 1.08 6.48 8.67
C GLU A 106 1.06 7.88 8.05
N LYS A 107 0.04 8.68 8.44
CA LYS A 107 -0.13 10.10 8.07
C LYS A 107 -0.08 10.37 6.56
N LEU A 108 -0.61 9.45 5.78
CA LEU A 108 -0.62 9.52 4.32
C LEU A 108 -1.97 9.97 3.76
N ARG A 109 -1.94 10.54 2.56
CA ARG A 109 -3.14 10.84 1.77
C ARG A 109 -3.27 9.84 0.63
N LEU A 110 -3.95 8.73 0.88
CA LEU A 110 -4.16 7.63 -0.07
C LEU A 110 -5.61 7.63 -0.60
N ARG A 111 -6.07 8.83 -1.02
CA ARG A 111 -7.42 8.99 -1.55
C ARG A 111 -7.55 8.28 -2.89
N SER A 112 -8.64 7.55 -3.07
CA SER A 112 -8.92 6.76 -4.28
C SER A 112 -7.83 5.76 -4.65
N THR A 113 -6.98 5.38 -3.69
CA THR A 113 -5.98 4.33 -3.88
C THR A 113 -6.67 2.97 -4.00
N SER A 114 -6.24 2.16 -4.96
CA SER A 114 -6.66 0.77 -5.09
C SER A 114 -5.76 -0.15 -4.26
N PHE A 115 -6.39 -0.94 -3.38
CA PHE A 115 -5.81 -2.08 -2.67
C PHE A 115 -6.65 -3.31 -3.07
N VAL A 116 -6.45 -3.81 -4.28
CA VAL A 116 -7.30 -4.84 -4.86
C VAL A 116 -6.62 -6.19 -4.82
N ASN A 117 -7.34 -7.22 -4.32
CA ASN A 117 -6.87 -8.58 -4.19
C ASN A 117 -5.54 -8.70 -3.41
N CYS A 118 -5.34 -7.86 -2.39
CA CYS A 118 -4.11 -7.82 -1.62
C CYS A 118 -4.21 -8.67 -0.34
N ALA A 119 -3.09 -9.26 0.09
CA ALA A 119 -2.94 -9.82 1.42
C ALA A 119 -2.41 -8.73 2.35
N ALA A 120 -3.30 -8.09 3.13
CA ALA A 120 -2.95 -6.99 4.03
C ALA A 120 -3.17 -7.35 5.51
N ARG A 121 -3.01 -8.64 5.86
CA ARG A 121 -3.13 -9.10 7.25
C ARG A 121 -2.15 -8.38 8.15
N GLU A 122 -2.63 -7.99 9.33
CA GLU A 122 -1.83 -7.30 10.36
C GLU A 122 -1.19 -5.99 9.85
N ALA A 123 -1.76 -5.40 8.78
CA ALA A 123 -1.35 -4.08 8.32
C ALA A 123 -1.89 -2.98 9.24
N ASN A 124 -1.14 -1.89 9.38
CA ASN A 124 -1.51 -0.77 10.23
C ASN A 124 -1.79 0.48 9.39
N PHE A 125 -2.98 1.05 9.56
CA PHE A 125 -3.38 2.32 8.97
C PHE A 125 -3.62 3.33 10.10
N VAL A 126 -2.72 4.30 10.25
CA VAL A 126 -2.77 5.29 11.33
C VAL A 126 -2.81 6.70 10.75
N GLU A 127 -3.87 7.45 11.06
CA GLU A 127 -4.06 8.83 10.57
C GLU A 127 -4.00 8.97 9.04
N VAL A 128 -4.46 7.95 8.30
CA VAL A 128 -4.45 7.91 6.83
C VAL A 128 -5.78 8.43 6.27
N ASP A 129 -5.71 9.25 5.23
CA ASP A 129 -6.88 9.61 4.43
C ASP A 129 -7.08 8.57 3.31
N LEU A 130 -8.02 7.67 3.52
CA LEU A 130 -8.44 6.60 2.62
C LEU A 130 -9.77 6.92 1.90
N THR A 131 -10.14 8.21 1.82
CA THR A 131 -11.39 8.61 1.16
C THR A 131 -11.48 8.00 -0.23
N ARG A 132 -12.55 7.24 -0.50
CA ARG A 132 -12.80 6.51 -1.76
C ARG A 132 -11.77 5.45 -2.11
N ALA A 133 -10.97 4.97 -1.18
CA ALA A 133 -10.07 3.85 -1.43
C ALA A 133 -10.88 2.57 -1.68
N ASP A 134 -10.36 1.69 -2.51
CA ASP A 134 -10.97 0.42 -2.91
C ASP A 134 -10.18 -0.74 -2.30
N PHE A 135 -10.83 -1.54 -1.44
CA PHE A 135 -10.27 -2.75 -0.82
C PHE A 135 -10.92 -4.03 -1.36
N THR A 136 -11.38 -4.00 -2.62
CA THR A 136 -12.03 -5.16 -3.24
C THR A 136 -11.13 -6.40 -3.15
N ASP A 137 -11.71 -7.52 -2.66
CA ASP A 137 -11.07 -8.84 -2.51
C ASP A 137 -9.80 -8.85 -1.62
N THR A 138 -9.60 -7.82 -0.80
CA THR A 138 -8.42 -7.70 0.07
C THR A 138 -8.67 -8.35 1.43
N ASP A 139 -7.67 -9.11 1.90
CA ASP A 139 -7.66 -9.75 3.21
C ASP A 139 -7.05 -8.83 4.27
N LEU A 140 -7.89 -8.35 5.20
CA LEU A 140 -7.57 -7.39 6.25
C LEU A 140 -7.58 -7.99 7.66
N TRP A 141 -7.50 -9.31 7.81
CA TRP A 141 -7.50 -9.93 9.12
C TRP A 141 -6.38 -9.40 10.02
N GLY A 142 -6.75 -8.94 11.22
CA GLY A 142 -5.80 -8.37 12.19
C GLY A 142 -5.30 -6.97 11.86
N SER A 143 -5.74 -6.37 10.76
CA SER A 143 -5.38 -4.99 10.40
C SER A 143 -6.04 -3.98 11.32
N THR A 144 -5.38 -2.84 11.51
CA THR A 144 -5.89 -1.76 12.36
C THR A 144 -6.14 -0.48 11.56
N PHE A 145 -7.26 0.19 11.85
CA PHE A 145 -7.58 1.53 11.32
C PHE A 145 -7.81 2.47 12.49
N ARG A 146 -6.90 3.43 12.68
CA ARG A 146 -6.96 4.37 13.80
C ARG A 146 -6.76 5.81 13.34
N GLY A 147 -7.71 6.68 13.65
CA GLY A 147 -7.68 8.09 13.27
C GLY A 147 -7.82 8.32 11.76
N CYS A 148 -8.28 7.32 11.02
CA CYS A 148 -8.37 7.36 9.56
C CYS A 148 -9.61 8.13 9.07
N VAL A 149 -9.51 8.65 7.86
CA VAL A 149 -10.65 9.14 7.09
C VAL A 149 -11.06 8.04 6.11
N LEU A 150 -12.12 7.31 6.44
CA LEU A 150 -12.68 6.19 5.67
C LEU A 150 -13.92 6.62 4.86
N GLN A 151 -14.05 7.90 4.52
CA GLN A 151 -15.23 8.40 3.82
C GLN A 151 -15.35 7.77 2.43
N GLU A 152 -16.53 7.19 2.14
CA GLU A 152 -16.80 6.51 0.86
C GLU A 152 -15.81 5.37 0.51
N THR A 153 -15.01 4.89 1.47
CA THR A 153 -14.12 3.73 1.28
C THR A 153 -14.96 2.48 1.05
N ASP A 154 -14.56 1.64 0.11
CA ASP A 154 -15.23 0.40 -0.23
C ASP A 154 -14.53 -0.83 0.37
N PHE A 155 -15.19 -1.44 1.37
CA PHE A 155 -14.80 -2.72 1.98
C PHE A 155 -15.82 -3.83 1.69
N THR A 156 -16.74 -3.65 0.74
CA THR A 156 -17.88 -4.59 0.55
C THR A 156 -17.45 -6.01 0.23
N ARG A 157 -16.29 -6.19 -0.40
CA ARG A 157 -15.72 -7.50 -0.76
C ARG A 157 -14.44 -7.83 0.00
N ALA A 158 -14.00 -6.97 0.91
CA ALA A 158 -12.85 -7.25 1.77
C ALA A 158 -13.22 -8.22 2.89
N SER A 159 -12.26 -9.02 3.33
CA SER A 159 -12.41 -9.94 4.46
C SER A 159 -11.65 -9.45 5.70
N GLY A 160 -12.11 -9.83 6.89
CA GLY A 160 -11.45 -9.49 8.15
C GLY A 160 -11.49 -8.01 8.51
N VAL A 161 -12.40 -7.24 7.94
CA VAL A 161 -12.52 -5.79 8.17
C VAL A 161 -12.99 -5.50 9.58
N PHE A 162 -12.22 -4.72 10.31
CA PHE A 162 -12.60 -4.18 11.61
C PHE A 162 -12.06 -2.76 11.78
N PHE A 163 -12.91 -1.84 12.20
CA PHE A 163 -12.55 -0.49 12.60
C PHE A 163 -13.53 0.04 13.64
N ASP A 164 -13.08 0.90 14.53
CA ASP A 164 -13.96 1.58 15.48
C ASP A 164 -14.53 2.86 14.83
N PRO A 165 -15.86 2.97 14.60
CA PRO A 165 -16.47 4.16 14.02
C PRO A 165 -16.29 5.43 14.87
N GLN A 166 -15.99 5.30 16.17
CA GLN A 166 -15.75 6.44 17.04
C GLN A 166 -14.36 7.04 16.86
N GLN A 167 -13.40 6.23 16.42
CA GLN A 167 -12.02 6.63 16.19
C GLN A 167 -11.73 7.03 14.74
N ASN A 168 -12.70 6.82 13.82
CA ASN A 168 -12.50 7.04 12.39
C ASN A 168 -13.63 7.88 11.80
N ARG A 169 -13.38 8.55 10.67
CA ARG A 169 -14.40 9.27 9.92
C ARG A 169 -15.03 8.36 8.89
N VAL A 170 -16.22 7.82 9.15
CA VAL A 170 -16.84 6.72 8.41
C VAL A 170 -18.02 7.10 7.53
N LYS A 171 -18.24 8.39 7.23
CA LYS A 171 -19.39 8.81 6.42
C LYS A 171 -19.36 8.16 5.03
N GLY A 172 -20.40 7.39 4.70
CA GLY A 172 -20.53 6.75 3.39
C GLY A 172 -19.62 5.55 3.17
N VAL A 173 -18.92 5.05 4.22
CA VAL A 173 -18.16 3.80 4.12
C VAL A 173 -19.09 2.65 3.69
N ARG A 174 -18.62 1.79 2.84
CA ARG A 174 -19.34 0.62 2.33
C ARG A 174 -18.72 -0.65 2.90
N ILE A 175 -19.54 -1.47 3.52
CA ILE A 175 -19.12 -2.72 4.18
C ILE A 175 -20.08 -3.86 3.82
N SER A 176 -19.66 -5.11 3.98
CA SER A 176 -20.52 -6.27 3.89
C SER A 176 -21.46 -6.36 5.09
N LEU A 177 -22.52 -7.15 4.96
CA LEU A 177 -23.41 -7.46 6.09
C LEU A 177 -22.65 -8.16 7.22
N GLU A 178 -21.76 -9.07 6.89
CA GLU A 178 -20.91 -9.79 7.86
C GLU A 178 -20.07 -8.82 8.69
N THR A 179 -19.40 -7.88 8.02
CA THR A 179 -18.64 -6.80 8.69
C THR A 179 -19.53 -5.98 9.60
N ALA A 180 -20.73 -5.61 9.14
CA ALA A 180 -21.69 -4.83 9.95
C ALA A 180 -22.08 -5.57 11.23
N VAL A 181 -22.37 -6.86 11.13
CA VAL A 181 -22.67 -7.72 12.30
C VAL A 181 -21.49 -7.76 13.26
N THR A 182 -20.28 -7.99 12.76
CA THR A 182 -19.04 -8.02 13.57
C THR A 182 -18.83 -6.70 14.32
N LEU A 183 -19.01 -5.56 13.64
CA LEU A 183 -18.90 -4.23 14.26
C LEU A 183 -19.93 -4.03 15.37
N VAL A 184 -21.21 -4.39 15.13
CA VAL A 184 -22.29 -4.26 16.12
C VAL A 184 -22.01 -5.16 17.34
N GLN A 185 -21.58 -6.40 17.12
CA GLN A 185 -21.25 -7.33 18.20
C GLN A 185 -20.06 -6.86 19.05
N SER A 186 -19.09 -6.12 18.48
CA SER A 186 -17.96 -5.58 19.23
C SER A 186 -18.39 -4.57 20.31
N TYR A 187 -19.59 -4.02 20.21
CA TYR A 187 -20.20 -3.18 21.25
C TYR A 187 -21.07 -3.96 22.27
N GLY A 188 -20.99 -5.30 22.27
CA GLY A 188 -21.77 -6.17 23.14
C GLY A 188 -23.23 -6.33 22.76
N ILE A 189 -23.61 -5.93 21.54
CA ILE A 189 -24.99 -6.07 21.02
C ILE A 189 -25.14 -7.49 20.44
N VAL A 190 -26.20 -8.17 20.83
CA VAL A 190 -26.57 -9.47 20.25
C VAL A 190 -27.36 -9.23 18.98
N VAL A 191 -26.93 -9.88 17.90
CA VAL A 191 -27.64 -9.89 16.61
C VAL A 191 -28.23 -11.27 16.42
N GLU A 192 -29.55 -11.35 16.29
CA GLU A 192 -30.32 -12.60 16.08
C GLU A 192 -30.73 -12.78 14.61
#